data_0993653ff852768e55a277bf8d5f37a9
#
_entry.id   0993653ff852768e55a277bf8d5f37a9
#
_cell.length_a   1.000
_cell.length_b   1.000
_cell.length_c   1.000
_cell.angle_alpha   90.00
_cell.angle_beta   90.00
_cell.angle_gamma   90.00
#
_symmetry.space_group_name_H-M   'P 1'
#
loop_
_entity.id
_entity.type
_entity.pdbx_description
1 polymer ?
#
loop_
_entity_poly.entity_id
_entity_poly.type
_entity_poly.pdbx_seq_one_letter_code
_entity_poly.pdbx_strand_id
1 'polypeptide(L)'
;MEQLEPTLLGPQLEPLGMKLDQIMQQQGFEAADMSRRIKLLHAGKRPIDANIFSVVSRATFERHQIALTHFNRSSSKTIQRTVSPIEIVLYRGNWYLNAWCHLREDLRRFSIDAISTAESKSEAAIEISEEEVATKLGQGYGIFSGTNVDTAVLQFSKERAEWVQNEVWHPDQVGVLKPNGAYTLEVPYADERELIADLLKYGHTVEVIRPASLRSSMKRALEAALRLYT
;
A
#
# COMPACT_ATOMS: atom_id res chain seq x y z
N MET A 1 4.63 19.43 -4.54
CA MET A 1 4.53 19.27 -3.08
C MET A 1 3.16 19.65 -2.51
N GLU A 2 2.45 20.60 -3.07
CA GLU A 2 1.05 20.92 -2.71
C GLU A 2 0.06 19.73 -2.80
N GLN A 3 0.49 18.61 -3.38
CA GLN A 3 -0.35 17.42 -3.56
C GLN A 3 -0.04 16.28 -2.60
N LEU A 4 0.98 16.40 -1.73
CA LEU A 4 1.15 15.56 -0.55
C LEU A 4 0.36 16.10 0.64
N GLU A 5 -0.85 16.63 0.38
CA GLU A 5 -1.70 17.25 1.39
C GLU A 5 -0.86 18.07 2.40
N PRO A 6 -0.54 19.33 2.11
CA PRO A 6 0.33 20.16 2.97
C PRO A 6 -0.14 20.24 4.42
N THR A 7 -1.42 19.96 4.64
CA THR A 7 -2.05 19.92 5.95
C THR A 7 -1.73 18.67 6.78
N LEU A 8 -1.36 17.54 6.14
CA LEU A 8 -1.16 16.28 6.85
C LEU A 8 0.28 16.08 7.33
N LEU A 9 1.26 16.37 6.48
CA LEU A 9 2.69 16.23 6.79
C LEU A 9 3.44 17.55 6.75
N GLY A 10 2.74 18.67 6.60
CA GLY A 10 3.33 19.99 6.42
C GLY A 10 4.51 20.27 7.37
N PRO A 11 4.29 20.23 8.69
CA PRO A 11 5.36 20.55 9.64
C PRO A 11 6.56 19.58 9.60
N GLN A 12 6.32 18.30 9.30
CA GLN A 12 7.35 17.27 9.27
C GLN A 12 8.11 17.22 7.93
N LEU A 13 7.44 17.60 6.83
CA LEU A 13 8.01 17.62 5.48
C LEU A 13 8.44 19.02 5.02
N GLU A 14 8.14 20.07 5.78
CA GLU A 14 8.51 21.44 5.46
C GLU A 14 10.03 21.59 5.18
N PRO A 15 10.96 20.98 5.96
CA PRO A 15 12.38 21.03 5.65
C PRO A 15 12.74 20.34 4.33
N LEU A 16 12.07 19.23 4.00
CA LEU A 16 12.24 18.54 2.72
C LEU A 16 11.67 19.35 1.57
N GLY A 17 10.53 20.01 1.83
CA GLY A 17 9.91 20.95 0.92
C GLY A 17 10.81 22.12 0.55
N MET A 18 11.32 22.81 1.54
CA MET A 18 12.25 23.92 1.36
C MET A 18 13.52 23.49 0.60
N LYS A 19 14.03 22.27 0.87
CA LYS A 19 15.20 21.73 0.19
C LYS A 19 14.92 21.41 -1.29
N LEU A 20 13.76 20.87 -1.60
CA LEU A 20 13.31 20.66 -2.98
C LEU A 20 13.09 21.98 -3.71
N ASP A 21 12.44 22.96 -3.08
CA ASP A 21 12.26 24.30 -3.64
C ASP A 21 13.62 24.98 -3.91
N GLN A 22 14.57 24.83 -3.02
CA GLN A 22 15.94 25.34 -3.20
C GLN A 22 16.66 24.69 -4.39
N ILE A 23 16.57 23.37 -4.54
CA ILE A 23 17.14 22.63 -5.68
C ILE A 23 16.48 23.09 -6.99
N MET A 24 15.19 23.29 -7.00
CA MET A 24 14.42 23.70 -8.19
C MET A 24 14.73 25.16 -8.57
N GLN A 25 14.83 26.06 -7.58
CA GLN A 25 15.24 27.45 -7.80
C GLN A 25 16.65 27.54 -8.39
N GLN A 26 17.59 26.71 -7.96
CA GLN A 26 18.92 26.60 -8.54
C GLN A 26 18.90 26.17 -10.02
N GLN A 27 17.85 25.47 -10.45
CA GLN A 27 17.63 25.09 -11.85
C GLN A 27 16.75 26.10 -12.63
N GLY A 28 16.41 27.25 -12.01
CA GLY A 28 15.65 28.31 -12.65
C GLY A 28 14.13 28.07 -12.74
N PHE A 29 13.58 27.16 -11.93
CA PHE A 29 12.14 26.89 -11.87
C PHE A 29 11.52 27.49 -10.63
N GLU A 30 10.36 28.14 -10.77
CA GLU A 30 9.55 28.59 -9.65
C GLU A 30 8.59 27.49 -9.19
N ALA A 31 8.46 27.27 -7.88
CA ALA A 31 7.57 26.27 -7.30
C ALA A 31 6.10 26.45 -7.74
N ALA A 32 5.67 27.70 -7.90
CA ALA A 32 4.33 28.06 -8.41
C ALA A 32 4.10 27.61 -9.87
N ASP A 33 5.13 27.60 -10.70
CA ASP A 33 5.03 27.12 -12.07
C ASP A 33 4.96 25.60 -12.15
N MET A 34 5.65 24.90 -11.25
CA MET A 34 5.58 23.44 -11.17
C MET A 34 4.19 22.96 -10.77
N SER A 35 3.59 23.54 -9.74
CA SER A 35 2.24 23.13 -9.27
C SER A 35 1.15 23.38 -10.31
N ARG A 36 1.35 24.36 -11.20
CA ARG A 36 0.45 24.58 -12.35
C ARG A 36 0.64 23.57 -13.48
N ARG A 37 1.89 23.10 -13.71
CA ARG A 37 2.26 22.27 -14.86
C ARG A 37 2.31 20.78 -14.57
N ILE A 38 2.56 20.38 -13.30
CA ILE A 38 2.64 18.99 -12.85
C ILE A 38 1.44 18.73 -11.94
N LYS A 39 0.57 17.81 -12.35
CA LYS A 39 -0.60 17.39 -11.57
C LYS A 39 -0.52 15.91 -11.27
N LEU A 40 -0.65 15.54 -10.00
CA LEU A 40 -0.79 14.15 -9.57
C LEU A 40 -2.28 13.80 -9.50
N LEU A 41 -2.74 12.92 -10.38
CA LEU A 41 -4.12 12.45 -10.37
C LEU A 41 -4.19 11.15 -9.58
N HIS A 42 -5.01 11.14 -8.54
CA HIS A 42 -5.22 9.95 -7.72
C HIS A 42 -6.61 9.38 -7.97
N ALA A 43 -6.69 8.07 -8.21
CA ALA A 43 -7.94 7.32 -8.24
C ALA A 43 -8.04 6.40 -7.00
N GLY A 44 -9.20 6.36 -6.35
CA GLY A 44 -9.45 5.49 -5.20
C GLY A 44 -8.80 5.95 -3.89
N LYS A 45 -8.38 7.22 -3.78
CA LYS A 45 -7.89 7.81 -2.54
C LYS A 45 -9.03 7.92 -1.52
N ARG A 46 -8.75 7.50 -0.28
CA ARG A 46 -9.69 7.65 0.83
C ARG A 46 -9.33 8.91 1.64
N PRO A 47 -10.32 9.76 1.98
CA PRO A 47 -10.06 10.94 2.80
C PRO A 47 -9.59 10.53 4.20
N ILE A 48 -8.70 11.33 4.76
CA ILE A 48 -8.16 11.13 6.11
C ILE A 48 -8.46 12.39 6.93
N ASP A 49 -8.82 12.20 8.19
CA ASP A 49 -8.91 13.29 9.14
C ASP A 49 -7.51 13.82 9.46
N ALA A 50 -7.29 15.13 9.26
CA ALA A 50 -5.99 15.77 9.45
C ALA A 50 -5.51 15.70 10.90
N ASN A 51 -6.43 15.75 11.88
CA ASN A 51 -6.08 15.65 13.30
C ASN A 51 -5.61 14.23 13.65
N ILE A 52 -6.33 13.20 13.15
CA ILE A 52 -5.92 11.79 13.32
C ILE A 52 -4.53 11.59 12.72
N PHE A 53 -4.31 12.06 11.49
CA PHE A 53 -3.01 11.91 10.84
C PHE A 53 -1.89 12.63 11.60
N SER A 54 -2.15 13.84 12.10
CA SER A 54 -1.19 14.60 12.90
C SER A 54 -0.80 13.88 14.20
N VAL A 55 -1.79 13.33 14.92
CA VAL A 55 -1.51 12.55 16.15
C VAL A 55 -0.70 11.30 15.83
N VAL A 56 -1.10 10.55 14.78
CA VAL A 56 -0.41 9.31 14.39
C VAL A 56 1.02 9.60 13.95
N SER A 57 1.23 10.60 13.08
CA SER A 57 2.57 10.94 12.60
C SER A 57 3.46 11.43 13.74
N ARG A 58 2.97 12.33 14.57
CA ARG A 58 3.72 12.86 15.70
C ARG A 58 4.14 11.75 16.67
N ALA A 59 3.21 10.89 17.08
CA ALA A 59 3.51 9.78 17.99
C ALA A 59 4.49 8.77 17.36
N THR A 60 4.44 8.58 16.02
CA THR A 60 5.42 7.74 15.30
C THR A 60 6.83 8.33 15.38
N PHE A 61 7.00 9.64 15.16
CA PHE A 61 8.30 10.29 15.24
C PHE A 61 8.83 10.43 16.66
N GLU A 62 7.95 10.74 17.63
CA GLU A 62 8.30 10.88 19.05
C GLU A 62 8.46 9.53 19.76
N ARG A 63 8.15 8.41 19.07
CA ARG A 63 8.25 7.04 19.60
C ARG A 63 7.38 6.81 20.83
N HIS A 64 6.15 7.31 20.79
CA HIS A 64 5.14 7.11 21.82
C HIS A 64 4.07 6.12 21.37
N GLN A 65 3.47 5.40 22.32
CA GLN A 65 2.31 4.56 22.07
C GLN A 65 1.08 5.40 21.69
N ILE A 66 0.17 4.78 20.93
CA ILE A 66 -1.09 5.39 20.53
C ILE A 66 -2.24 4.52 21.02
N ALA A 67 -3.20 5.12 21.72
CA ALA A 67 -4.52 4.56 21.90
C ALA A 67 -5.38 4.96 20.69
N LEU A 68 -5.90 3.98 19.95
CA LEU A 68 -6.71 4.23 18.75
C LEU A 68 -7.96 3.36 18.69
N THR A 69 -8.98 3.89 18.05
CA THR A 69 -10.20 3.17 17.69
C THR A 69 -10.19 2.95 16.18
N HIS A 70 -10.15 1.69 15.77
CA HIS A 70 -10.00 1.31 14.35
C HIS A 70 -11.18 0.45 13.87
N PHE A 71 -11.76 0.81 12.73
CA PHE A 71 -12.77 0.02 12.04
C PHE A 71 -12.11 -1.03 11.13
N ASN A 72 -12.30 -2.30 11.46
CA ASN A 72 -11.83 -3.40 10.63
C ASN A 72 -12.87 -3.75 9.56
N ARG A 73 -12.58 -3.40 8.30
CA ARG A 73 -13.48 -3.60 7.16
C ARG A 73 -13.79 -5.07 6.88
N SER A 74 -12.85 -5.99 7.15
CA SER A 74 -13.07 -7.43 6.90
C SER A 74 -14.05 -8.06 7.88
N SER A 75 -14.09 -7.58 9.13
CA SER A 75 -14.98 -8.10 10.17
C SER A 75 -16.15 -7.17 10.50
N SER A 76 -16.19 -5.98 9.90
CA SER A 76 -17.15 -4.89 10.19
C SER A 76 -17.23 -4.52 11.68
N LYS A 77 -16.10 -4.63 12.40
CA LYS A 77 -16.02 -4.34 13.83
C LYS A 77 -15.12 -3.16 14.12
N THR A 78 -15.56 -2.29 15.03
CA THR A 78 -14.74 -1.22 15.59
C THR A 78 -14.12 -1.71 16.90
N ILE A 79 -12.80 -1.58 17.03
CA ILE A 79 -12.06 -2.10 18.17
C ILE A 79 -11.06 -1.04 18.64
N GLN A 80 -11.05 -0.80 19.94
CA GLN A 80 -10.02 -0.01 20.59
C GLN A 80 -8.73 -0.82 20.75
N ARG A 81 -7.60 -0.18 20.52
CA ARG A 81 -6.28 -0.80 20.60
C ARG A 81 -5.25 0.19 21.13
N THR A 82 -4.28 -0.34 21.86
CA THR A 82 -3.00 0.33 22.07
C THR A 82 -2.00 -0.24 21.08
N VAL A 83 -1.28 0.64 20.40
CA VAL A 83 -0.26 0.25 19.42
C VAL A 83 1.03 1.03 19.67
N SER A 84 2.17 0.38 19.38
CA SER A 84 3.47 1.06 19.27
C SER A 84 3.73 1.32 17.79
N PRO A 85 3.65 2.59 17.33
CA PRO A 85 3.84 2.94 15.93
C PRO A 85 5.29 2.70 15.51
N ILE A 86 5.49 2.23 14.27
CA ILE A 86 6.80 1.94 13.70
C ILE A 86 7.07 2.87 12.53
N GLU A 87 6.20 2.83 11.51
CA GLU A 87 6.34 3.61 10.29
C GLU A 87 4.99 3.92 9.66
N ILE A 88 4.94 5.00 8.88
CA ILE A 88 3.78 5.38 8.08
C ILE A 88 4.10 5.10 6.61
N VAL A 89 3.21 4.36 5.95
CA VAL A 89 3.38 3.93 4.56
C VAL A 89 2.31 4.55 3.68
N LEU A 90 2.72 5.21 2.60
CA LEU A 90 1.81 5.61 1.52
C LEU A 90 1.81 4.53 0.43
N TYR A 91 0.65 3.89 0.26
CA TYR A 91 0.48 2.87 -0.76
C TYR A 91 -0.76 3.14 -1.61
N ARG A 92 -0.58 3.25 -2.92
CA ARG A 92 -1.66 3.54 -3.90
C ARG A 92 -2.55 4.72 -3.48
N GLY A 93 -1.93 5.79 -2.99
CA GLY A 93 -2.62 7.01 -2.56
C GLY A 93 -3.34 6.91 -1.22
N ASN A 94 -3.18 5.81 -0.49
CA ASN A 94 -3.76 5.62 0.83
C ASN A 94 -2.68 5.43 1.88
N TRP A 95 -2.91 6.00 3.08
CA TRP A 95 -1.96 5.97 4.17
C TRP A 95 -2.24 4.83 5.14
N TYR A 96 -1.19 4.19 5.58
CA TYR A 96 -1.21 3.07 6.51
C TYR A 96 -0.20 3.29 7.63
N LEU A 97 -0.52 2.80 8.81
CA LEU A 97 0.36 2.74 9.96
C LEU A 97 0.80 1.29 10.17
N ASN A 98 2.08 1.00 10.10
CA ASN A 98 2.66 -0.23 10.59
C ASN A 98 2.97 -0.06 12.08
N ALA A 99 2.45 -0.95 12.91
CA ALA A 99 2.58 -0.86 14.36
C ALA A 99 2.55 -2.23 15.03
N TRP A 100 3.22 -2.34 16.16
CA TRP A 100 3.01 -3.44 17.09
C TRP A 100 1.68 -3.25 17.83
N CYS A 101 0.80 -4.24 17.73
CA CYS A 101 -0.51 -4.21 18.38
C CYS A 101 -0.46 -4.95 19.71
N HIS A 102 -0.52 -4.22 20.83
CA HIS A 102 -0.46 -4.81 22.17
C HIS A 102 -1.62 -5.79 22.46
N LEU A 103 -2.80 -5.59 21.85
CA LEU A 103 -3.94 -6.49 22.00
C LEU A 103 -3.71 -7.86 21.33
N ARG A 104 -2.90 -7.89 20.26
CA ARG A 104 -2.66 -9.10 19.46
C ARG A 104 -1.25 -9.64 19.61
N GLU A 105 -0.38 -8.90 20.31
CA GLU A 105 1.03 -9.22 20.47
C GLU A 105 1.72 -9.56 19.15
N ASP A 106 1.43 -8.71 18.13
CA ASP A 106 1.90 -8.94 16.77
C ASP A 106 1.96 -7.64 15.96
N LEU A 107 2.80 -7.64 14.93
CA LEU A 107 2.86 -6.57 13.93
C LEU A 107 1.58 -6.52 13.11
N ARG A 108 1.02 -5.34 12.95
CA ARG A 108 -0.20 -5.10 12.20
C ARG A 108 -0.11 -3.82 11.39
N ARG A 109 -0.81 -3.83 10.27
CA ARG A 109 -1.00 -2.67 9.42
C ARG A 109 -2.41 -2.12 9.62
N PHE A 110 -2.50 -0.83 9.91
CA PHE A 110 -3.76 -0.12 10.12
C PHE A 110 -3.96 0.90 9.01
N SER A 111 -5.10 0.86 8.33
CA SER A 111 -5.49 1.92 7.39
C SER A 111 -5.83 3.17 8.19
N ILE A 112 -5.11 4.27 7.98
CA ILE A 112 -5.27 5.48 8.81
C ILE A 112 -6.66 6.10 8.62
N ASP A 113 -7.23 6.03 7.42
CA ASP A 113 -8.58 6.48 7.10
C ASP A 113 -9.70 5.67 7.80
N ALA A 114 -9.37 4.55 8.40
CA ALA A 114 -10.28 3.73 9.21
C ALA A 114 -10.12 3.96 10.73
N ILE A 115 -9.25 4.88 11.13
CA ILE A 115 -9.09 5.28 12.54
C ILE A 115 -10.10 6.40 12.82
N SER A 116 -10.97 6.20 13.80
CA SER A 116 -11.96 7.19 14.22
C SER A 116 -11.49 8.07 15.38
N THR A 117 -10.60 7.54 16.23
CA THR A 117 -9.95 8.29 17.31
C THR A 117 -8.50 7.85 17.45
N ALA A 118 -7.61 8.79 17.75
CA ALA A 118 -6.21 8.53 18.06
C ALA A 118 -5.76 9.48 19.17
N GLU A 119 -5.07 8.96 20.16
CA GLU A 119 -4.51 9.70 21.27
C GLU A 119 -3.10 9.20 21.57
N SER A 120 -2.12 10.12 21.60
CA SER A 120 -0.76 9.80 21.97
C SER A 120 -0.69 9.57 23.47
N LYS A 121 -0.01 8.50 23.88
CA LYS A 121 0.21 8.14 25.28
C LYS A 121 1.59 8.63 25.73
N SER A 122 1.81 8.63 27.05
CA SER A 122 3.13 8.96 27.62
C SER A 122 4.12 7.80 27.58
N GLU A 123 3.61 6.57 27.38
CA GLU A 123 4.43 5.37 27.33
C GLU A 123 5.22 5.30 26.03
N ALA A 124 6.49 4.91 26.14
CA ALA A 124 7.35 4.72 24.98
C ALA A 124 6.85 3.58 24.10
N ALA A 125 7.00 3.74 22.79
CA ALA A 125 6.73 2.68 21.83
C ALA A 125 7.75 1.53 21.98
N ILE A 126 7.32 0.31 21.71
CA ILE A 126 8.21 -0.86 21.60
C ILE A 126 9.01 -0.70 20.32
N GLU A 127 10.33 -0.92 20.41
CA GLU A 127 11.21 -0.99 19.25
C GLU A 127 11.16 -2.37 18.62
N ILE A 128 10.96 -2.40 17.32
CA ILE A 128 10.97 -3.62 16.49
C ILE A 128 12.02 -3.42 15.40
N SER A 129 12.83 -4.43 15.15
CA SER A 129 13.87 -4.35 14.13
C SER A 129 13.30 -4.20 12.73
N GLU A 130 14.00 -3.48 11.86
CA GLU A 130 13.62 -3.34 10.44
C GLU A 130 13.51 -4.70 9.74
N GLU A 131 14.37 -5.66 10.11
CA GLU A 131 14.34 -7.02 9.56
C GLU A 131 13.04 -7.76 9.94
N GLU A 132 12.57 -7.63 11.19
CA GLU A 132 11.30 -8.21 11.62
C GLU A 132 10.10 -7.56 10.94
N VAL A 133 10.12 -6.23 10.77
CA VAL A 133 9.09 -5.48 10.03
C VAL A 133 9.07 -5.94 8.58
N ALA A 134 10.21 -6.00 7.91
CA ALA A 134 10.33 -6.45 6.52
C ALA A 134 9.85 -7.90 6.36
N THR A 135 10.21 -8.78 7.30
CA THR A 135 9.80 -10.19 7.26
C THR A 135 8.29 -10.36 7.44
N LYS A 136 7.66 -9.62 8.35
CA LYS A 136 6.24 -9.81 8.66
C LYS A 136 5.30 -8.95 7.80
N LEU A 137 5.74 -7.76 7.38
CA LEU A 137 4.90 -6.79 6.68
C LEU A 137 5.36 -6.45 5.27
N GLY A 138 6.58 -6.81 4.90
CA GLY A 138 7.20 -6.45 3.63
C GLY A 138 7.22 -7.55 2.57
N GLN A 139 6.86 -8.79 2.90
CA GLN A 139 6.94 -9.91 1.97
C GLN A 139 5.69 -10.06 1.11
N GLY A 140 5.90 -10.21 -0.20
CA GLY A 140 4.87 -10.50 -1.18
C GLY A 140 4.20 -9.26 -1.79
N TYR A 141 3.36 -9.53 -2.78
CA TYR A 141 2.67 -8.52 -3.56
C TYR A 141 1.62 -7.76 -2.74
N GLY A 142 1.67 -6.44 -2.82
CA GLY A 142 0.63 -5.58 -2.30
C GLY A 142 0.79 -5.16 -0.83
N ILE A 143 -0.31 -4.63 -0.27
CA ILE A 143 -0.34 -4.09 1.09
C ILE A 143 -0.70 -5.13 2.15
N PHE A 144 -1.26 -6.28 1.75
CA PHE A 144 -1.61 -7.35 2.66
C PHE A 144 -0.40 -8.23 2.95
N SER A 145 -0.12 -8.45 4.22
CA SER A 145 1.03 -9.21 4.70
C SER A 145 0.64 -10.65 5.02
N GLY A 146 1.59 -11.55 4.88
CA GLY A 146 1.48 -12.95 5.28
C GLY A 146 2.86 -13.55 5.50
N THR A 147 2.92 -14.61 6.30
CA THR A 147 4.18 -15.30 6.60
C THR A 147 4.59 -16.33 5.54
N ASN A 148 3.61 -16.79 4.74
CA ASN A 148 3.84 -17.78 3.70
C ASN A 148 3.81 -17.07 2.34
N VAL A 149 4.96 -16.92 1.73
CA VAL A 149 5.10 -16.36 0.37
C VAL A 149 5.05 -17.50 -0.64
N ASP A 150 4.12 -17.40 -1.58
CA ASP A 150 4.02 -18.27 -2.76
C ASP A 150 4.36 -17.45 -4.02
N THR A 151 4.57 -18.10 -5.14
CA THR A 151 4.87 -17.43 -6.41
C THR A 151 3.73 -17.64 -7.41
N ALA A 152 3.09 -16.55 -7.79
CA ALA A 152 2.14 -16.55 -8.88
C ALA A 152 2.86 -16.54 -10.23
N VAL A 153 2.47 -17.42 -11.14
CA VAL A 153 2.89 -17.38 -12.55
C VAL A 153 1.71 -16.96 -13.38
N LEU A 154 1.85 -15.79 -13.99
CA LEU A 154 0.82 -15.11 -14.76
C LEU A 154 1.23 -15.07 -16.22
N GLN A 155 0.29 -15.31 -17.12
CA GLN A 155 0.53 -15.14 -18.55
C GLN A 155 -0.38 -14.06 -19.11
N PHE A 156 0.22 -13.02 -19.65
CA PHE A 156 -0.47 -11.93 -20.33
C PHE A 156 -0.50 -12.15 -21.84
N SER A 157 -1.62 -11.76 -22.47
CA SER A 157 -1.76 -11.81 -23.92
C SER A 157 -0.74 -10.87 -24.59
N LYS A 158 -0.47 -11.11 -25.87
CA LYS A 158 0.40 -10.26 -26.68
C LYS A 158 0.03 -8.78 -26.62
N GLU A 159 -1.26 -8.47 -26.66
CA GLU A 159 -1.76 -7.09 -26.58
C GLU A 159 -1.39 -6.39 -25.28
N ARG A 160 -1.38 -7.13 -24.18
CA ARG A 160 -1.10 -6.59 -22.86
C ARG A 160 0.38 -6.64 -22.49
N ALA A 161 1.14 -7.52 -23.12
CA ALA A 161 2.56 -7.74 -22.86
C ALA A 161 3.39 -6.45 -22.98
N GLU A 162 3.12 -5.62 -23.99
CA GLU A 162 3.86 -4.36 -24.22
C GLU A 162 3.75 -3.36 -23.07
N TRP A 163 2.69 -3.43 -22.28
CA TRP A 163 2.47 -2.59 -21.10
C TRP A 163 3.09 -3.22 -19.86
N VAL A 164 2.72 -4.48 -19.59
CA VAL A 164 3.07 -5.17 -18.33
C VAL A 164 4.56 -5.46 -18.23
N GLN A 165 5.28 -5.70 -19.35
CA GLN A 165 6.72 -5.95 -19.31
C GLN A 165 7.55 -4.79 -18.72
N ASN A 166 7.00 -3.58 -18.71
CA ASN A 166 7.64 -2.38 -18.16
C ASN A 166 7.11 -2.03 -16.75
N GLU A 167 6.16 -2.81 -16.21
CA GLU A 167 5.59 -2.58 -14.89
C GLU A 167 6.42 -3.31 -13.81
N VAL A 168 6.62 -2.66 -12.68
CA VAL A 168 7.23 -3.28 -11.51
C VAL A 168 6.13 -3.60 -10.51
N TRP A 169 5.79 -4.88 -10.40
CA TRP A 169 4.80 -5.40 -9.48
C TRP A 169 5.42 -5.80 -8.14
N HIS A 170 6.64 -6.31 -8.18
CA HIS A 170 7.42 -6.70 -7.00
C HIS A 170 8.92 -6.59 -7.32
N PRO A 171 9.79 -6.22 -6.34
CA PRO A 171 11.24 -6.17 -6.58
C PRO A 171 11.84 -7.47 -7.10
N ASP A 172 11.35 -8.61 -6.61
CA ASP A 172 11.83 -9.94 -6.97
C ASP A 172 11.00 -10.60 -8.09
N GLN A 173 10.24 -9.82 -8.87
CA GLN A 173 9.52 -10.36 -10.02
C GLN A 173 10.46 -10.86 -11.11
N VAL A 174 10.04 -11.91 -11.80
CA VAL A 174 10.74 -12.41 -12.98
C VAL A 174 9.80 -12.36 -14.18
N GLY A 175 10.20 -11.65 -15.24
CA GLY A 175 9.40 -11.47 -16.44
C GLY A 175 10.08 -12.04 -17.68
N VAL A 176 9.32 -12.73 -18.54
CA VAL A 176 9.83 -13.31 -19.79
C VAL A 176 8.86 -13.08 -20.94
N LEU A 177 9.32 -12.36 -21.96
CA LEU A 177 8.59 -12.22 -23.22
C LEU A 177 8.80 -13.49 -24.08
N LYS A 178 7.69 -14.13 -24.45
CA LYS A 178 7.70 -15.37 -25.24
C LYS A 178 7.79 -15.09 -26.75
N PRO A 179 8.26 -16.04 -27.55
CA PRO A 179 8.33 -15.87 -29.01
C PRO A 179 6.99 -15.57 -29.68
N ASN A 180 5.88 -16.01 -29.11
CA ASN A 180 4.53 -15.73 -29.62
C ASN A 180 4.00 -14.33 -29.21
N GLY A 181 4.81 -13.54 -28.52
CA GLY A 181 4.47 -12.20 -28.03
C GLY A 181 3.74 -12.18 -26.69
N ALA A 182 3.37 -13.32 -26.09
CA ALA A 182 2.83 -13.36 -24.74
C ALA A 182 3.92 -13.07 -23.71
N TYR A 183 3.55 -12.48 -22.55
CA TYR A 183 4.47 -12.19 -21.47
C TYR A 183 4.14 -13.04 -20.24
N THR A 184 5.13 -13.74 -19.72
CA THR A 184 4.99 -14.47 -18.45
C THR A 184 5.64 -13.67 -17.37
N LEU A 185 4.92 -13.48 -16.24
CA LEU A 185 5.35 -12.76 -15.06
C LEU A 185 5.24 -13.67 -13.84
N GLU A 186 6.34 -13.84 -13.13
CA GLU A 186 6.38 -14.51 -11.83
C GLU A 186 6.43 -13.44 -10.75
N VAL A 187 5.47 -13.51 -9.79
CA VAL A 187 5.33 -12.51 -8.71
C VAL A 187 5.20 -13.20 -7.38
N PRO A 188 6.08 -12.92 -6.40
CA PRO A 188 5.90 -13.37 -5.03
C PRO A 188 4.66 -12.72 -4.41
N TYR A 189 3.81 -13.49 -3.73
CA TYR A 189 2.65 -12.98 -3.02
C TYR A 189 2.41 -13.76 -1.72
N ALA A 190 1.94 -13.04 -0.68
CA ALA A 190 1.60 -13.63 0.60
C ALA A 190 0.08 -13.70 0.82
N ASP A 191 -0.67 -12.82 0.15
CA ASP A 191 -2.13 -12.77 0.22
C ASP A 191 -2.71 -12.57 -1.18
N GLU A 192 -3.64 -13.44 -1.57
CA GLU A 192 -4.20 -13.44 -2.92
C GLU A 192 -5.21 -12.31 -3.20
N ARG A 193 -5.75 -11.66 -2.15
CA ARG A 193 -6.87 -10.70 -2.29
C ARG A 193 -6.55 -9.53 -3.20
N GLU A 194 -5.39 -8.92 -3.01
CA GLU A 194 -4.98 -7.76 -3.83
C GLU A 194 -4.54 -8.19 -5.21
N LEU A 195 -3.81 -9.29 -5.29
CA LEU A 195 -3.37 -9.84 -6.58
C LEU A 195 -4.59 -10.19 -7.47
N ILE A 196 -5.60 -10.87 -6.91
CA ILE A 196 -6.83 -11.17 -7.65
C ILE A 196 -7.57 -9.89 -8.08
N ALA A 197 -7.68 -8.88 -7.19
CA ALA A 197 -8.32 -7.62 -7.53
C ALA A 197 -7.61 -6.91 -8.69
N ASP A 198 -6.29 -6.97 -8.73
CA ASP A 198 -5.52 -6.39 -9.83
C ASP A 198 -5.62 -7.22 -11.11
N LEU A 199 -5.59 -8.54 -11.02
CA LEU A 199 -5.75 -9.42 -12.18
C LEU A 199 -7.13 -9.24 -12.83
N LEU A 200 -8.18 -9.03 -12.04
CA LEU A 200 -9.52 -8.76 -12.57
C LEU A 200 -9.60 -7.51 -13.46
N LYS A 201 -8.73 -6.50 -13.24
CA LYS A 201 -8.64 -5.31 -14.12
C LYS A 201 -8.18 -5.65 -15.55
N TYR A 202 -7.43 -6.74 -15.71
CA TYR A 202 -6.95 -7.20 -17.01
C TYR A 202 -7.95 -8.10 -17.75
N GLY A 203 -8.99 -8.58 -17.02
CA GLY A 203 -10.05 -9.38 -17.59
C GLY A 203 -9.53 -10.63 -18.33
N HIS A 204 -9.91 -10.77 -19.62
CA HIS A 204 -9.52 -11.92 -20.45
C HIS A 204 -8.08 -11.87 -20.97
N THR A 205 -7.33 -10.80 -20.71
CA THR A 205 -5.96 -10.60 -21.19
C THR A 205 -4.90 -11.16 -20.26
N VAL A 206 -5.28 -11.73 -19.11
CA VAL A 206 -4.38 -12.39 -18.17
C VAL A 206 -4.91 -13.76 -17.78
N GLU A 207 -4.01 -14.73 -17.65
CA GLU A 207 -4.29 -16.07 -17.17
C GLU A 207 -3.37 -16.39 -15.98
N VAL A 208 -3.92 -16.91 -14.90
CA VAL A 208 -3.16 -17.50 -13.80
C VAL A 208 -2.75 -18.91 -14.21
N ILE A 209 -1.47 -19.13 -14.42
CA ILE A 209 -0.93 -20.45 -14.79
C ILE A 209 -0.74 -21.31 -13.56
N ARG A 210 -0.19 -20.74 -12.49
CA ARG A 210 0.02 -21.40 -11.19
C ARG A 210 0.13 -20.38 -10.06
N PRO A 211 -0.09 -20.76 -8.80
CA PRO A 211 -0.48 -22.10 -8.35
C PRO A 211 -1.95 -22.40 -8.67
N ALA A 212 -2.34 -23.67 -8.57
CA ALA A 212 -3.71 -24.11 -8.81
C ALA A 212 -4.71 -23.49 -7.82
N SER A 213 -4.30 -23.20 -6.59
CA SER A 213 -5.08 -22.50 -5.57
C SER A 213 -5.48 -21.10 -6.06
N LEU A 214 -4.53 -20.28 -6.48
CA LEU A 214 -4.76 -18.93 -6.99
C LEU A 214 -5.64 -18.96 -8.26
N ARG A 215 -5.36 -19.91 -9.17
CA ARG A 215 -6.18 -20.11 -10.38
C ARG A 215 -7.63 -20.42 -10.03
N SER A 216 -7.85 -21.28 -9.03
CA SER A 216 -9.19 -21.63 -8.55
C SER A 216 -9.91 -20.44 -7.90
N SER A 217 -9.19 -19.63 -7.13
CA SER A 217 -9.72 -18.40 -6.52
C SER A 217 -10.09 -17.36 -7.59
N MET A 218 -9.24 -17.18 -8.60
CA MET A 218 -9.53 -16.30 -9.74
C MET A 218 -10.77 -16.76 -10.51
N LYS A 219 -10.88 -18.08 -10.79
CA LYS A 219 -12.05 -18.66 -11.44
C LYS A 219 -13.34 -18.37 -10.66
N ARG A 220 -13.33 -18.60 -9.33
CA ARG A 220 -14.50 -18.31 -8.47
C ARG A 220 -14.89 -16.83 -8.52
N ALA A 221 -13.90 -15.92 -8.53
CA ALA A 221 -14.15 -14.48 -8.61
C ALA A 221 -14.80 -14.08 -9.94
N LEU A 222 -14.32 -14.64 -11.06
CA LEU A 222 -14.89 -14.42 -12.39
C LEU A 222 -16.31 -15.00 -12.52
N GLU A 223 -16.56 -16.20 -12.00
CA GLU A 223 -17.90 -16.81 -11.99
C GLU A 223 -18.89 -16.01 -11.14
N ALA A 224 -18.43 -15.52 -9.97
CA ALA A 224 -19.25 -14.64 -9.14
C ALA A 224 -19.59 -13.32 -9.84
N ALA A 225 -18.61 -12.72 -10.51
CA ALA A 225 -18.82 -11.51 -11.30
C ALA A 225 -19.80 -11.75 -12.46
N LEU A 226 -19.64 -12.84 -13.20
CA LEU A 226 -20.52 -13.18 -14.33
C LEU A 226 -21.99 -13.30 -13.92
N ARG A 227 -22.26 -13.91 -12.75
CA ARG A 227 -23.64 -14.05 -12.22
C ARG A 227 -24.36 -12.73 -11.97
N LEU A 228 -23.63 -11.61 -11.85
CA LEU A 228 -24.27 -10.29 -11.67
C LEU A 228 -24.78 -9.72 -12.99
N TYR A 229 -24.38 -10.29 -14.13
CA TYR A 229 -24.74 -9.83 -15.47
C TYR A 229 -25.57 -10.84 -16.26
N THR A 230 -25.87 -11.98 -15.69
CA THR A 230 -26.78 -13.03 -16.21
C THR A 230 -28.03 -13.11 -15.36
#